data_8c499b2946361301581b536fa6f29698
#
_entry.id   8c499b2946361301581b536fa6f29698
#
_cell.length_a   1.000
_cell.length_b   1.000
_cell.length_c   1.000
_cell.angle_alpha   90.00
_cell.angle_beta   90.00
_cell.angle_gamma   90.00
#
_symmetry.space_group_name_H-M   'P 1'
#
loop_
_entity.id
_entity.type
_entity.pdbx_description
1 polymer ?
#
loop_
_entity_poly.entity_id
_entity_poly.type
_entity_poly.pdbx_seq_one_letter_code
_entity_poly.pdbx_strand_id
1 'polypeptide(L)'
;MRAVQRGRIEGIAPIAAGSAADREAAMRAAGARAIYLGEPGYPECLPAIADPPDVLFVRGSVPAVPMVAVVGTRRSTAYGRGIARAFGRAVAEAGWALCSGLARGIDGEAHRGSLEAGGPTVGVLGCGSDVAYPREHASLIAEVERAGAVVTEYPPGTPPHGWRFPPRNRIISGLSRAVVVVEAAATGGALVTAARAAEQGREVFAVPGDVDRESSLGCNLLIRDGAIPVLGAADLIEALTLVIGPPVTPATGDHPSIPAAGIAVEVLAERLGLTGQAFLAWLGRSEVLGSVRVEGDRVYPGGR
;
A
#
# COMPACT_ATOMS: atom_id res chain seq x y z
N MET A 1 -10.77 1.02 -36.56
CA MET A 1 -9.81 1.09 -35.44
C MET A 1 -9.39 2.54 -35.25
N ARG A 2 -9.95 3.25 -34.28
CA ARG A 2 -9.55 4.63 -33.96
C ARG A 2 -8.49 4.52 -32.85
N ALA A 3 -7.29 5.05 -33.09
CA ALA A 3 -6.24 5.17 -32.12
C ALA A 3 -6.73 6.08 -30.98
N VAL A 4 -6.83 5.52 -29.77
CA VAL A 4 -7.06 6.29 -28.55
C VAL A 4 -5.78 7.11 -28.31
N GLN A 5 -5.85 8.42 -28.57
CA GLN A 5 -4.81 9.34 -28.12
C GLN A 5 -4.77 9.29 -26.60
N ARG A 6 -3.73 8.66 -26.06
CA ARG A 6 -3.41 8.72 -24.63
C ARG A 6 -3.11 10.17 -24.30
N GLY A 7 -3.95 10.80 -23.47
CA GLY A 7 -3.72 12.14 -22.96
C GLY A 7 -2.47 12.12 -22.08
N ARG A 8 -1.36 12.60 -22.60
CA ARG A 8 -0.18 12.91 -21.78
C ARG A 8 -0.61 13.89 -20.71
N ILE A 9 -0.33 13.58 -19.44
CA ILE A 9 -0.40 14.59 -18.38
C ILE A 9 0.66 15.63 -18.71
N GLU A 10 0.23 16.80 -19.17
CA GLU A 10 1.13 17.95 -19.39
C GLU A 10 1.76 18.30 -18.03
N GLY A 11 3.08 18.21 -17.95
CA GLY A 11 3.84 18.62 -16.76
C GLY A 11 4.75 17.57 -16.13
N ILE A 12 4.81 16.34 -16.64
CA ILE A 12 5.95 15.47 -16.32
C ILE A 12 7.12 16.02 -17.13
N ALA A 13 7.99 16.74 -16.44
CA ALA A 13 9.26 17.17 -17.05
C ALA A 13 9.95 15.89 -17.56
N PRO A 14 10.49 15.89 -18.80
CA PRO A 14 11.34 14.80 -19.24
C PRO A 14 12.42 14.59 -18.17
N ILE A 15 12.68 13.33 -17.86
CA ILE A 15 13.78 12.91 -16.98
C ILE A 15 14.94 13.86 -17.19
N ALA A 16 15.41 14.52 -16.14
CA ALA A 16 16.31 15.67 -16.11
C ALA A 16 17.24 15.77 -17.34
N ALA A 17 17.38 16.97 -17.93
CA ALA A 17 18.26 17.23 -19.02
C ALA A 17 19.69 16.74 -18.67
N GLY A 18 20.16 15.65 -19.30
CA GLY A 18 21.41 14.98 -19.01
C GLY A 18 21.56 13.69 -19.80
N SER A 19 22.77 13.17 -19.88
CA SER A 19 23.05 11.88 -20.52
C SER A 19 22.38 10.71 -19.77
N ALA A 20 22.27 9.54 -20.36
CA ALA A 20 21.81 8.33 -19.66
C ALA A 20 22.67 8.04 -18.43
N ALA A 21 23.97 8.31 -18.51
CA ALA A 21 24.90 8.14 -17.39
C ALA A 21 24.61 9.12 -16.22
N ASP A 22 24.25 10.38 -16.52
CA ASP A 22 23.89 11.37 -15.48
C ASP A 22 22.61 10.95 -14.76
N ARG A 23 21.63 10.44 -15.48
CA ARG A 23 20.37 9.93 -14.91
C ARG A 23 20.58 8.72 -14.01
N GLU A 24 21.42 7.79 -14.46
CA GLU A 24 21.77 6.60 -13.67
C GLU A 24 22.58 6.97 -12.42
N ALA A 25 23.49 7.94 -12.53
CA ALA A 25 24.24 8.48 -11.40
C ALA A 25 23.30 9.15 -10.38
N ALA A 26 22.34 9.96 -10.84
CA ALA A 26 21.34 10.59 -9.97
C ALA A 26 20.45 9.55 -9.26
N MET A 27 20.04 8.50 -9.94
CA MET A 27 19.29 7.39 -9.32
C MET A 27 20.11 6.65 -8.27
N ARG A 28 21.36 6.32 -8.56
CA ARG A 28 22.26 5.69 -7.58
C ARG A 28 22.48 6.58 -6.36
N ALA A 29 22.72 7.87 -6.55
CA ALA A 29 22.89 8.83 -5.46
C ALA A 29 21.61 8.96 -4.60
N ALA A 30 20.44 8.87 -5.22
CA ALA A 30 19.13 8.87 -4.53
C ALA A 30 18.80 7.52 -3.86
N GLY A 31 19.58 6.46 -4.04
CA GLY A 31 19.25 5.10 -3.60
C GLY A 31 17.98 4.55 -4.27
N ALA A 32 17.64 5.07 -5.45
CA ALA A 32 16.42 4.74 -6.16
C ALA A 32 16.71 3.83 -7.37
N ARG A 33 15.75 2.95 -7.70
CA ARG A 33 15.71 2.23 -8.97
C ARG A 33 14.49 2.67 -9.78
N ALA A 34 14.64 2.71 -11.09
CA ALA A 34 13.51 2.89 -12.01
C ALA A 34 12.96 1.52 -12.40
N ILE A 35 11.63 1.37 -12.39
CA ILE A 35 10.93 0.18 -12.86
C ILE A 35 9.90 0.65 -13.90
N TYR A 36 10.03 0.19 -15.12
CA TYR A 36 9.16 0.61 -16.21
C TYR A 36 7.92 -0.28 -16.31
N LEU A 37 6.83 0.30 -16.83
CA LEU A 37 5.60 -0.41 -17.09
C LEU A 37 5.86 -1.63 -18.00
N GLY A 38 5.47 -2.81 -17.52
CA GLY A 38 5.69 -4.08 -18.20
C GLY A 38 6.99 -4.80 -17.84
N GLU A 39 7.88 -4.19 -17.03
CA GLU A 39 9.09 -4.86 -16.55
C GLU A 39 8.81 -5.70 -15.28
N PRO A 40 9.62 -6.73 -15.04
CA PRO A 40 9.59 -7.49 -13.79
C PRO A 40 9.77 -6.58 -12.57
N GLY A 41 8.90 -6.75 -11.56
CA GLY A 41 8.90 -5.92 -10.36
C GLY A 41 8.03 -4.66 -10.44
N TYR A 42 7.42 -4.35 -11.60
CA TYR A 42 6.37 -3.36 -11.66
C TYR A 42 5.10 -3.91 -10.97
N PRO A 43 4.45 -3.15 -10.06
CA PRO A 43 3.30 -3.66 -9.31
C PRO A 43 2.16 -4.10 -10.22
N GLU A 44 1.73 -5.37 -10.10
CA GLU A 44 0.77 -6.03 -11.00
C GLU A 44 -0.61 -5.34 -11.07
N CYS A 45 -1.01 -4.63 -10.02
CA CYS A 45 -2.30 -3.93 -9.96
C CYS A 45 -2.31 -2.58 -10.69
N LEU A 46 -1.15 -1.96 -10.93
CA LEU A 46 -1.06 -0.64 -11.54
C LEU A 46 -1.34 -0.61 -13.06
N PRO A 47 -0.96 -1.61 -13.87
CA PRO A 47 -1.30 -1.59 -15.30
C PRO A 47 -2.80 -1.55 -15.60
N ALA A 48 -3.63 -1.96 -14.62
CA ALA A 48 -5.09 -2.01 -14.76
C ALA A 48 -5.78 -0.64 -14.56
N ILE A 49 -5.10 0.38 -14.04
CA ILE A 49 -5.71 1.70 -13.91
C ILE A 49 -5.71 2.44 -15.25
N ALA A 50 -6.62 3.40 -15.42
CA ALA A 50 -6.80 4.12 -16.69
C ALA A 50 -5.55 4.88 -17.15
N ASP A 51 -4.72 5.34 -16.21
CA ASP A 51 -3.50 6.12 -16.46
C ASP A 51 -2.36 5.58 -15.58
N PRO A 52 -1.79 4.41 -15.93
CA PRO A 52 -0.67 3.85 -15.18
C PRO A 52 0.60 4.68 -15.42
N PRO A 53 1.45 4.90 -14.39
CA PRO A 53 2.72 5.55 -14.58
C PRO A 53 3.65 4.74 -15.51
N ASP A 54 4.22 5.38 -16.53
CA ASP A 54 5.18 4.73 -17.45
C ASP A 54 6.43 4.23 -16.72
N VAL A 55 6.79 4.88 -15.60
CA VAL A 55 7.93 4.55 -14.76
C VAL A 55 7.63 4.83 -13.30
N LEU A 56 8.13 3.97 -12.43
CA LEU A 56 8.17 4.18 -10.99
C LEU A 56 9.62 4.28 -10.51
N PHE A 57 9.92 5.33 -9.77
CA PHE A 57 11.16 5.44 -9.01
C PHE A 57 10.90 4.91 -7.60
N VAL A 58 11.63 3.86 -7.24
CA VAL A 58 11.39 3.09 -6.01
C VAL A 58 12.64 3.08 -5.15
N ARG A 59 12.48 3.44 -3.87
CA ARG A 59 13.45 3.18 -2.79
C ARG A 59 12.87 2.12 -1.87
N GLY A 60 13.70 1.19 -1.42
CA GLY A 60 13.23 0.03 -0.68
C GLY A 60 12.67 -1.08 -1.57
N SER A 61 11.77 -1.90 -1.04
CA SER A 61 11.16 -3.04 -1.73
C SER A 61 9.63 -3.00 -1.63
N VAL A 62 8.95 -2.98 -2.78
CA VAL A 62 7.48 -3.02 -2.82
C VAL A 62 7.03 -4.39 -2.30
N PRO A 63 6.18 -4.43 -1.25
CA PRO A 63 5.70 -5.68 -0.69
C PRO A 63 4.86 -6.49 -1.69
N ALA A 64 5.03 -7.81 -1.67
CA ALA A 64 4.26 -8.73 -2.53
C ALA A 64 2.89 -9.13 -1.93
N VAL A 65 2.52 -8.55 -0.78
CA VAL A 65 1.23 -8.79 -0.12
C VAL A 65 0.19 -7.75 -0.55
N PRO A 66 -1.12 -8.04 -0.43
CA PRO A 66 -2.15 -7.05 -0.72
C PRO A 66 -1.96 -5.75 0.06
N MET A 67 -2.29 -4.62 -0.56
CA MET A 67 -2.16 -3.30 0.07
C MET A 67 -3.53 -2.69 0.35
N VAL A 68 -3.62 -1.99 1.47
CA VAL A 68 -4.78 -1.18 1.87
C VAL A 68 -4.34 0.28 1.99
N ALA A 69 -5.03 1.18 1.29
CA ALA A 69 -4.77 2.61 1.44
C ALA A 69 -5.52 3.16 2.65
N VAL A 70 -4.81 3.92 3.51
CA VAL A 70 -5.44 4.72 4.57
C VAL A 70 -5.07 6.16 4.33
N VAL A 71 -6.09 6.99 4.07
CA VAL A 71 -5.91 8.40 3.68
C VAL A 71 -6.83 9.33 4.46
N GLY A 72 -6.51 10.63 4.45
CA GLY A 72 -7.37 11.61 5.09
C GLY A 72 -6.82 13.03 5.03
N THR A 73 -7.38 13.87 5.87
CA THR A 73 -7.00 15.28 5.96
C THR A 73 -5.60 15.47 6.53
N ARG A 74 -4.92 16.50 6.02
CA ARG A 74 -3.63 16.95 6.56
C ARG A 74 -3.78 17.73 7.88
N ARG A 75 -4.99 18.21 8.19
CA ARG A 75 -5.36 18.94 9.40
C ARG A 75 -6.26 18.08 10.28
N SER A 76 -5.75 16.91 10.65
CA SER A 76 -6.48 15.90 11.40
C SER A 76 -6.67 16.28 12.87
N THR A 77 -7.80 15.87 13.43
CA THR A 77 -8.06 15.93 14.87
C THR A 77 -7.21 14.89 15.63
N ALA A 78 -7.16 14.98 16.95
CA ALA A 78 -6.55 13.94 17.79
C ALA A 78 -7.26 12.59 17.63
N TYR A 79 -8.60 12.62 17.49
CA TYR A 79 -9.42 11.45 17.21
C TYR A 79 -9.03 10.80 15.88
N GLY A 80 -9.02 11.57 14.78
CA GLY A 80 -8.67 11.06 13.46
C GLY A 80 -7.26 10.45 13.42
N ARG A 81 -6.28 11.09 14.11
CA ARG A 81 -4.92 10.53 14.23
C ARG A 81 -4.91 9.19 14.97
N GLY A 82 -5.65 9.09 16.07
CA GLY A 82 -5.78 7.83 16.82
C GLY A 82 -6.37 6.69 15.98
N ILE A 83 -7.44 6.98 15.25
CA ILE A 83 -8.08 6.01 14.32
C ILE A 83 -7.13 5.60 13.20
N ALA A 84 -6.46 6.57 12.55
CA ALA A 84 -5.51 6.27 11.47
C ALA A 84 -4.37 5.35 11.94
N ARG A 85 -3.82 5.62 13.14
CA ARG A 85 -2.77 4.80 13.74
C ARG A 85 -3.27 3.40 14.09
N ALA A 86 -4.48 3.28 14.65
CA ALA A 86 -5.11 1.98 14.93
C ALA A 86 -5.37 1.18 13.65
N PHE A 87 -5.82 1.84 12.58
CA PHE A 87 -6.05 1.19 11.28
C PHE A 87 -4.74 0.73 10.63
N GLY A 88 -3.70 1.58 10.66
CA GLY A 88 -2.38 1.19 10.18
C GLY A 88 -1.82 -0.04 10.88
N ARG A 89 -1.97 -0.11 12.21
CA ARG A 89 -1.61 -1.25 13.03
C ARG A 89 -2.41 -2.49 12.63
N ALA A 90 -3.74 -2.39 12.57
CA ALA A 90 -4.62 -3.52 12.26
C ALA A 90 -4.35 -4.10 10.85
N VAL A 91 -4.12 -3.25 9.84
CA VAL A 91 -3.73 -3.67 8.49
C VAL A 91 -2.42 -4.47 8.52
N ALA A 92 -1.43 -4.01 9.28
CA ALA A 92 -0.16 -4.70 9.43
C ALA A 92 -0.30 -6.04 10.17
N GLU A 93 -1.06 -6.09 11.26
CA GLU A 93 -1.35 -7.30 12.04
C GLU A 93 -2.12 -8.34 11.22
N ALA A 94 -2.94 -7.90 10.27
CA ALA A 94 -3.61 -8.76 9.29
C ALA A 94 -2.66 -9.29 8.18
N GLY A 95 -1.37 -8.92 8.20
CA GLY A 95 -0.38 -9.33 7.20
C GLY A 95 -0.53 -8.64 5.85
N TRP A 96 -1.28 -7.56 5.76
CA TRP A 96 -1.38 -6.70 4.58
C TRP A 96 -0.41 -5.53 4.67
N ALA A 97 -0.07 -4.93 3.53
CA ALA A 97 0.74 -3.73 3.51
C ALA A 97 -0.13 -2.47 3.59
N LEU A 98 0.32 -1.48 4.33
CA LEU A 98 -0.29 -0.16 4.32
C LEU A 98 0.22 0.63 3.09
N CYS A 99 -0.67 1.35 2.41
CA CYS A 99 -0.29 2.32 1.38
C CYS A 99 -0.82 3.71 1.76
N SER A 100 -0.02 4.77 1.64
CA SER A 100 -0.50 6.13 1.85
C SER A 100 0.42 7.17 1.19
N GLY A 101 0.07 8.45 1.35
CA GLY A 101 0.75 9.55 0.67
C GLY A 101 1.84 10.24 1.46
N LEU A 102 2.21 9.75 2.65
CA LEU A 102 3.20 10.38 3.53
C LEU A 102 2.90 11.84 3.89
N ALA A 103 1.65 12.28 3.72
CA ALA A 103 1.24 13.63 4.08
C ALA A 103 1.14 13.78 5.63
N ARG A 104 1.08 15.05 6.09
CA ARG A 104 0.74 15.34 7.49
C ARG A 104 -0.61 14.70 7.85
N GLY A 105 -0.85 14.53 9.12
CA GLY A 105 -2.16 14.08 9.63
C GLY A 105 -2.39 12.58 9.43
N ILE A 106 -3.47 12.21 8.79
CA ILE A 106 -3.93 10.82 8.69
C ILE A 106 -2.89 9.91 8.07
N ASP A 107 -2.31 10.30 6.93
CA ASP A 107 -1.33 9.49 6.20
C ASP A 107 -0.13 9.14 7.09
N GLY A 108 0.46 10.15 7.74
CA GLY A 108 1.62 9.95 8.62
C GLY A 108 1.32 9.04 9.82
N GLU A 109 0.13 9.19 10.43
CA GLU A 109 -0.25 8.34 11.57
C GLU A 109 -0.56 6.91 11.16
N ALA A 110 -1.15 6.70 9.99
CA ALA A 110 -1.36 5.36 9.46
C ALA A 110 -0.03 4.63 9.23
N HIS A 111 0.96 5.31 8.62
CA HIS A 111 2.32 4.73 8.48
C HIS A 111 2.95 4.39 9.83
N ARG A 112 2.86 5.27 10.82
CA ARG A 112 3.37 5.00 12.18
C ARG A 112 2.72 3.77 12.81
N GLY A 113 1.38 3.65 12.67
CA GLY A 113 0.66 2.47 13.17
C GLY A 113 1.14 1.16 12.55
N SER A 114 1.35 1.14 11.22
CA SER A 114 1.88 -0.02 10.52
C SER A 114 3.31 -0.36 10.94
N LEU A 115 4.18 0.65 11.08
CA LEU A 115 5.57 0.47 11.51
C LEU A 115 5.67 -0.03 12.96
N GLU A 116 4.83 0.44 13.86
CA GLU A 116 4.76 -0.03 15.26
C GLU A 116 4.37 -1.50 15.39
N ALA A 117 3.55 -1.99 14.45
CA ALA A 117 3.19 -3.40 14.36
C ALA A 117 4.22 -4.25 13.58
N GLY A 118 5.31 -3.63 13.11
CA GLY A 118 6.33 -4.32 12.31
C GLY A 118 5.87 -4.68 10.89
N GLY A 119 4.77 -4.11 10.42
CA GLY A 119 4.20 -4.43 9.12
C GLY A 119 4.81 -3.64 7.95
N PRO A 120 4.68 -4.16 6.73
CA PRO A 120 5.17 -3.48 5.54
C PRO A 120 4.29 -2.27 5.19
N THR A 121 4.94 -1.21 4.69
CA THR A 121 4.21 0.00 4.30
C THR A 121 4.83 0.67 3.09
N VAL A 122 3.98 1.26 2.24
CA VAL A 122 4.37 1.92 0.99
C VAL A 122 3.94 3.37 1.00
N GLY A 123 4.93 4.26 0.92
CA GLY A 123 4.70 5.69 0.81
C GLY A 123 4.77 6.16 -0.64
N VAL A 124 3.71 6.79 -1.15
CA VAL A 124 3.72 7.36 -2.50
C VAL A 124 3.98 8.85 -2.42
N LEU A 125 4.98 9.37 -3.14
CA LEU A 125 5.36 10.78 -3.14
C LEU A 125 4.86 11.52 -4.39
N GLY A 126 4.63 12.84 -4.26
CA GLY A 126 4.37 13.76 -5.37
C GLY A 126 5.61 14.63 -5.71
N CYS A 127 6.80 14.12 -5.43
CA CYS A 127 8.11 14.73 -5.70
C CYS A 127 9.14 13.63 -5.94
N GLY A 128 10.38 13.97 -6.20
CA GLY A 128 11.48 13.01 -6.31
C GLY A 128 11.64 12.16 -5.06
N SER A 129 12.06 10.91 -5.23
CA SER A 129 12.21 9.95 -4.12
C SER A 129 13.26 10.36 -3.08
N ASP A 130 14.19 11.24 -3.45
CA ASP A 130 15.25 11.83 -2.64
C ASP A 130 14.82 13.12 -1.92
N VAL A 131 13.60 13.60 -2.20
CA VAL A 131 13.08 14.84 -1.62
C VAL A 131 12.13 14.53 -0.47
N ALA A 132 12.56 14.75 0.76
CA ALA A 132 11.70 14.58 1.93
C ALA A 132 10.59 15.64 1.97
N TYR A 133 9.36 15.23 1.75
CA TYR A 133 8.19 16.11 1.84
C TYR A 133 6.99 15.40 2.49
N PRO A 134 6.43 15.99 3.56
CA PRO A 134 6.88 17.21 4.24
C PRO A 134 8.23 16.99 4.96
N ARG A 135 9.02 18.05 5.18
CA ARG A 135 10.38 17.94 5.75
C ARG A 135 10.40 17.26 7.12
N GLU A 136 9.38 17.50 7.94
CA GLU A 136 9.23 16.90 9.26
C GLU A 136 8.98 15.38 9.21
N HIS A 137 8.64 14.81 8.07
CA HIS A 137 8.50 13.37 7.87
C HIS A 137 9.76 12.69 7.33
N ALA A 138 10.91 13.36 7.32
CA ALA A 138 12.16 12.78 6.81
C ALA A 138 12.52 11.45 7.50
N SER A 139 12.40 11.37 8.83
CA SER A 139 12.60 10.13 9.59
C SER A 139 11.58 9.06 9.23
N LEU A 140 10.30 9.44 9.17
CA LEU A 140 9.21 8.54 8.81
C LEU A 140 9.41 7.97 7.39
N ILE A 141 9.82 8.79 6.43
CA ILE A 141 10.12 8.36 5.05
C ILE A 141 11.23 7.30 5.06
N ALA A 142 12.29 7.51 5.84
CA ALA A 142 13.38 6.54 5.95
C ALA A 142 12.94 5.23 6.66
N GLU A 143 11.99 5.29 7.60
CA GLU A 143 11.42 4.11 8.24
C GLU A 143 10.51 3.33 7.28
N VAL A 144 9.68 4.03 6.52
CA VAL A 144 8.82 3.44 5.47
C VAL A 144 9.67 2.76 4.39
N GLU A 145 10.76 3.39 3.96
CA GLU A 145 11.71 2.79 2.99
C GLU A 145 12.30 1.47 3.50
N ARG A 146 12.68 1.41 4.80
CA ARG A 146 13.24 0.20 5.40
C ARG A 146 12.23 -0.92 5.61
N ALA A 147 10.98 -0.58 5.91
CA ALA A 147 9.90 -1.54 6.16
C ALA A 147 9.16 -1.96 4.88
N GLY A 148 9.37 -1.27 3.79
CA GLY A 148 8.68 -1.49 2.53
C GLY A 148 9.27 -0.64 1.42
N ALA A 149 8.51 0.33 0.90
CA ALA A 149 8.99 1.17 -0.19
C ALA A 149 8.50 2.62 -0.13
N VAL A 150 9.31 3.50 -0.70
CA VAL A 150 8.90 4.84 -1.12
C VAL A 150 8.86 4.87 -2.64
N VAL A 151 7.72 5.25 -3.20
CA VAL A 151 7.42 5.16 -4.63
C VAL A 151 7.01 6.52 -5.17
N THR A 152 7.44 6.86 -6.37
CA THR A 152 7.01 8.06 -7.07
C THR A 152 7.12 7.89 -8.59
N GLU A 153 6.33 8.64 -9.35
CA GLU A 153 6.48 8.76 -10.81
C GLU A 153 7.43 9.90 -11.23
N TYR A 154 7.95 10.65 -10.25
CA TYR A 154 8.83 11.80 -10.52
C TYR A 154 10.29 11.42 -10.33
N PRO A 155 11.18 11.81 -11.26
CA PRO A 155 12.60 11.52 -11.15
C PRO A 155 13.23 12.19 -9.91
N PRO A 156 14.37 11.66 -9.40
CA PRO A 156 15.14 12.28 -8.34
C PRO A 156 15.39 13.76 -8.58
N GLY A 157 15.45 14.56 -7.51
CA GLY A 157 15.62 16.00 -7.56
C GLY A 157 14.35 16.80 -7.87
N THR A 158 13.23 16.13 -8.19
CA THR A 158 11.97 16.83 -8.52
C THR A 158 11.36 17.49 -7.29
N PRO A 159 11.18 18.83 -7.26
CA PRO A 159 10.64 19.53 -6.09
C PRO A 159 9.15 19.25 -5.88
N PRO A 160 8.64 19.35 -4.64
CA PRO A 160 7.22 19.21 -4.34
C PRO A 160 6.45 20.46 -4.79
N HIS A 161 5.48 20.28 -5.68
CA HIS A 161 4.54 21.31 -6.08
C HIS A 161 3.11 20.87 -5.83
N GLY A 162 2.24 21.80 -5.39
CA GLY A 162 0.85 21.51 -5.00
C GLY A 162 0.06 20.72 -6.05
N TRP A 163 0.25 21.05 -7.33
CA TRP A 163 -0.44 20.41 -8.46
C TRP A 163 -0.01 18.96 -8.74
N ARG A 164 1.11 18.47 -8.17
CA ARG A 164 1.59 17.09 -8.33
C ARG A 164 0.93 16.10 -7.38
N PHE A 165 0.32 16.58 -6.29
CA PHE A 165 -0.29 15.68 -5.31
C PHE A 165 -1.62 15.06 -5.77
N PRO A 166 -2.55 15.78 -6.41
CA PRO A 166 -3.78 15.17 -6.91
C PRO A 166 -3.55 14.07 -7.97
N PRO A 167 -2.71 14.25 -9.00
CA PRO A 167 -2.39 13.18 -9.95
C PRO A 167 -1.75 11.95 -9.28
N ARG A 168 -0.86 12.15 -8.30
CA ARG A 168 -0.20 11.08 -7.56
C ARG A 168 -1.19 10.15 -6.86
N ASN A 169 -2.35 10.66 -6.40
CA ASN A 169 -3.32 9.89 -5.63
C ASN A 169 -3.87 8.67 -6.39
N ARG A 170 -3.87 8.68 -7.74
CA ARG A 170 -4.23 7.51 -8.54
C ARG A 170 -3.29 6.32 -8.34
N ILE A 171 -2.03 6.60 -7.95
CA ILE A 171 -1.05 5.55 -7.65
C ILE A 171 -1.32 4.95 -6.27
N ILE A 172 -1.73 5.76 -5.28
CA ILE A 172 -2.12 5.25 -3.95
C ILE A 172 -3.28 4.28 -4.10
N SER A 173 -4.38 4.71 -4.74
CA SER A 173 -5.55 3.84 -4.96
C SER A 173 -5.21 2.67 -5.88
N GLY A 174 -4.40 2.89 -6.93
CA GLY A 174 -4.00 1.87 -7.89
C GLY A 174 -3.16 0.73 -7.30
N LEU A 175 -2.29 1.03 -6.34
CA LEU A 175 -1.51 0.05 -5.60
C LEU A 175 -2.35 -0.76 -4.60
N SER A 176 -3.52 -0.24 -4.23
CA SER A 176 -4.31 -0.78 -3.12
C SER A 176 -5.51 -1.60 -3.61
N ARG A 177 -5.94 -2.56 -2.79
CA ARG A 177 -7.17 -3.33 -3.02
C ARG A 177 -8.41 -2.59 -2.52
N ALA A 178 -8.23 -1.72 -1.53
CA ALA A 178 -9.27 -0.89 -0.93
C ALA A 178 -8.69 0.43 -0.44
N VAL A 179 -9.54 1.44 -0.29
CA VAL A 179 -9.18 2.77 0.23
C VAL A 179 -10.06 3.12 1.42
N VAL A 180 -9.43 3.47 2.53
CA VAL A 180 -10.09 3.87 3.77
C VAL A 180 -9.88 5.36 3.99
N VAL A 181 -10.96 6.13 4.09
CA VAL A 181 -10.93 7.56 4.40
C VAL A 181 -11.29 7.78 5.86
N VAL A 182 -10.33 8.24 6.66
CA VAL A 182 -10.51 8.36 8.11
C VAL A 182 -11.14 9.70 8.51
N GLU A 183 -10.70 10.78 7.92
CA GLU A 183 -11.19 12.12 8.21
C GLU A 183 -11.01 13.00 6.98
N ALA A 184 -12.08 13.66 6.53
CA ALA A 184 -12.03 14.52 5.35
C ALA A 184 -13.08 15.65 5.43
N ALA A 185 -12.69 16.86 5.07
CA ALA A 185 -13.64 17.93 4.76
C ALA A 185 -14.29 17.71 3.38
N ALA A 186 -15.39 18.39 3.09
CA ALA A 186 -16.17 18.24 1.85
C ALA A 186 -15.36 18.44 0.54
N THR A 187 -14.24 19.16 0.59
CA THR A 187 -13.37 19.46 -0.56
C THR A 187 -11.93 18.96 -0.35
N GLY A 188 -11.74 17.96 0.52
CA GLY A 188 -10.43 17.48 0.91
C GLY A 188 -9.73 16.64 -0.18
N GLY A 189 -8.41 16.66 -0.20
CA GLY A 189 -7.60 15.85 -1.14
C GLY A 189 -7.81 14.34 -1.00
N ALA A 190 -8.25 13.85 0.17
CA ALA A 190 -8.61 12.46 0.39
C ALA A 190 -9.83 12.02 -0.44
N LEU A 191 -10.77 12.93 -0.70
CA LEU A 191 -11.92 12.66 -1.57
C LEU A 191 -11.49 12.44 -3.02
N VAL A 192 -10.40 13.09 -3.47
CA VAL A 192 -9.81 12.82 -4.78
C VAL A 192 -9.29 11.38 -4.85
N THR A 193 -8.66 10.90 -3.76
CA THR A 193 -8.19 9.50 -3.69
C THR A 193 -9.36 8.53 -3.70
N ALA A 194 -10.44 8.82 -2.95
CA ALA A 194 -11.65 8.01 -2.93
C ALA A 194 -12.33 7.95 -4.31
N ALA A 195 -12.43 9.08 -5.00
CA ALA A 195 -12.97 9.13 -6.36
C ALA A 195 -12.13 8.29 -7.35
N ARG A 196 -10.79 8.40 -7.29
CA ARG A 196 -9.90 7.57 -8.10
C ARG A 196 -10.03 6.08 -7.76
N ALA A 197 -10.21 5.73 -6.49
CA ALA A 197 -10.46 4.36 -6.06
C ALA A 197 -11.74 3.80 -6.71
N ALA A 198 -12.85 4.54 -6.65
CA ALA A 198 -14.11 4.15 -7.28
C ALA A 198 -13.98 4.00 -8.80
N GLU A 199 -13.34 4.96 -9.50
CA GLU A 199 -13.04 4.88 -10.92
C GLU A 199 -12.20 3.64 -11.29
N GLN A 200 -11.36 3.16 -10.38
CA GLN A 200 -10.49 1.99 -10.54
C GLN A 200 -11.16 0.68 -10.08
N GLY A 201 -12.44 0.72 -9.67
CA GLY A 201 -13.16 -0.46 -9.16
C GLY A 201 -12.64 -0.95 -7.81
N ARG A 202 -12.10 -0.05 -6.96
CA ARG A 202 -11.66 -0.35 -5.60
C ARG A 202 -12.76 0.01 -4.62
N GLU A 203 -12.96 -0.83 -3.61
CA GLU A 203 -13.88 -0.53 -2.53
C GLU A 203 -13.40 0.67 -1.72
N VAL A 204 -14.35 1.53 -1.36
CA VAL A 204 -14.10 2.72 -0.55
C VAL A 204 -14.77 2.56 0.80
N PHE A 205 -14.00 2.70 1.85
CA PHE A 205 -14.46 2.71 3.23
C PHE A 205 -14.32 4.11 3.80
N ALA A 206 -15.21 4.50 4.71
CA ALA A 206 -15.12 5.79 5.36
C ALA A 206 -15.51 5.70 6.84
N VAL A 207 -14.79 6.43 7.68
CA VAL A 207 -15.10 6.53 9.11
C VAL A 207 -16.20 7.57 9.29
N PRO A 208 -17.38 7.22 9.86
CA PRO A 208 -18.41 8.17 10.15
C PRO A 208 -17.98 9.15 11.25
N GLY A 209 -18.55 10.33 11.25
CA GLY A 209 -18.30 11.31 12.29
C GLY A 209 -19.48 12.26 12.50
N ASP A 210 -19.33 13.19 13.43
CA ASP A 210 -20.39 14.14 13.79
C ASP A 210 -20.83 14.94 12.57
N VAL A 211 -22.15 15.10 12.40
CA VAL A 211 -22.73 15.76 11.21
C VAL A 211 -22.49 17.27 11.17
N ASP A 212 -22.24 17.89 12.32
CA ASP A 212 -21.95 19.32 12.49
C ASP A 212 -20.45 19.65 12.43
N ARG A 213 -19.59 18.63 12.27
CA ARG A 213 -18.15 18.79 12.23
C ARG A 213 -17.63 18.81 10.79
N GLU A 214 -17.00 19.91 10.39
CA GLU A 214 -16.45 20.11 9.05
C GLU A 214 -15.48 18.97 8.63
N SER A 215 -14.65 18.51 9.56
CA SER A 215 -13.65 17.44 9.29
C SER A 215 -14.28 16.06 9.04
N SER A 216 -15.55 15.85 9.39
CA SER A 216 -16.29 14.61 9.17
C SER A 216 -17.17 14.65 7.91
N LEU A 217 -17.46 15.85 7.41
CA LEU A 217 -18.44 16.04 6.35
C LEU A 217 -18.10 15.25 5.08
N GLY A 218 -16.82 15.23 4.69
CA GLY A 218 -16.38 14.47 3.51
C GLY A 218 -16.57 12.97 3.65
N CYS A 219 -16.27 12.39 4.83
CA CYS A 219 -16.52 10.97 5.10
C CYS A 219 -18.01 10.64 5.10
N ASN A 220 -18.85 11.48 5.76
CA ASN A 220 -20.29 11.30 5.77
C ASN A 220 -20.91 11.41 4.36
N LEU A 221 -20.38 12.29 3.50
CA LEU A 221 -20.77 12.37 2.09
C LEU A 221 -20.39 11.11 1.32
N LEU A 222 -19.18 10.58 1.52
CA LEU A 222 -18.77 9.31 0.90
C LEU A 222 -19.70 8.17 1.31
N ILE A 223 -20.05 8.06 2.59
CA ILE A 223 -20.97 7.02 3.10
C ILE A 223 -22.36 7.19 2.46
N ARG A 224 -22.90 8.40 2.42
CA ARG A 224 -24.17 8.68 1.74
C ARG A 224 -24.13 8.26 0.27
N ASP A 225 -22.99 8.42 -0.39
CA ASP A 225 -22.80 8.17 -1.80
C ASP A 225 -22.34 6.71 -2.08
N GLY A 226 -22.34 5.82 -1.04
CA GLY A 226 -22.16 4.39 -1.17
C GLY A 226 -20.86 3.81 -0.60
N ALA A 227 -19.99 4.63 0.00
CA ALA A 227 -18.83 4.08 0.71
C ALA A 227 -19.27 3.27 1.95
N ILE A 228 -18.56 2.20 2.23
CA ILE A 228 -18.86 1.33 3.37
C ILE A 228 -18.41 2.00 4.67
N PRO A 229 -19.31 2.24 5.64
CA PRO A 229 -18.90 2.80 6.93
C PRO A 229 -18.07 1.80 7.73
N VAL A 230 -17.04 2.28 8.44
CA VAL A 230 -16.23 1.47 9.35
C VAL A 230 -16.18 2.12 10.74
N LEU A 231 -16.46 1.32 11.76
CA LEU A 231 -16.68 1.77 13.13
C LEU A 231 -15.46 1.55 14.05
N GLY A 232 -14.41 0.91 13.53
CA GLY A 232 -13.19 0.65 14.29
C GLY A 232 -12.28 -0.35 13.58
N ALA A 233 -11.15 -0.68 14.22
CA ALA A 233 -10.12 -1.52 13.60
C ALA A 233 -10.62 -2.96 13.34
N ALA A 234 -11.34 -3.56 14.28
CA ALA A 234 -11.87 -4.93 14.11
C ALA A 234 -12.89 -5.01 12.98
N ASP A 235 -13.84 -4.05 12.94
CA ASP A 235 -14.85 -3.92 11.89
C ASP A 235 -14.20 -3.68 10.52
N LEU A 236 -13.15 -2.84 10.45
CA LEU A 236 -12.38 -2.64 9.23
C LEU A 236 -11.75 -3.94 8.71
N ILE A 237 -11.13 -4.74 9.57
CA ILE A 237 -10.48 -5.99 9.16
C ILE A 237 -11.52 -7.00 8.70
N GLU A 238 -12.67 -7.12 9.36
CA GLU A 238 -13.78 -7.97 8.94
C GLU A 238 -14.28 -7.56 7.54
N ALA A 239 -14.56 -6.28 7.33
CA ALA A 239 -15.02 -5.76 6.04
C ALA A 239 -13.96 -5.93 4.93
N LEU A 240 -12.69 -5.65 5.21
CA LEU A 240 -11.59 -5.85 4.26
C LEU A 240 -11.39 -7.32 3.90
N THR A 241 -11.66 -8.25 4.83
CA THR A 241 -11.55 -9.68 4.57
C THR A 241 -12.50 -10.13 3.46
N LEU A 242 -13.67 -9.53 3.34
CA LEU A 242 -14.63 -9.81 2.27
C LEU A 242 -14.13 -9.32 0.89
N VAL A 243 -13.33 -8.26 0.86
CA VAL A 243 -12.82 -7.64 -0.36
C VAL A 243 -11.49 -8.23 -0.82
N ILE A 244 -10.59 -8.47 0.12
CA ILE A 244 -9.19 -8.84 -0.14
C ILE A 244 -8.97 -10.35 -0.01
N GLY A 245 -9.81 -11.01 0.76
CA GLY A 245 -9.65 -12.37 1.25
C GLY A 245 -9.09 -12.39 2.69
N PRO A 246 -8.94 -13.57 3.30
CA PRO A 246 -8.53 -13.69 4.69
C PRO A 246 -7.19 -13.03 4.95
N PRO A 247 -6.96 -12.52 6.18
CA PRO A 247 -5.69 -11.98 6.60
C PRO A 247 -4.54 -12.92 6.26
N VAL A 248 -3.47 -12.35 5.72
CA VAL A 248 -2.23 -13.11 5.52
C VAL A 248 -1.53 -13.07 6.87
N THR A 249 -1.77 -14.08 7.70
CA THR A 249 -0.99 -14.22 8.93
C THR A 249 0.49 -14.21 8.53
N PRO A 250 1.30 -13.19 8.93
CA PRO A 250 2.72 -13.29 8.71
C PRO A 250 3.12 -14.59 9.40
N ALA A 251 3.81 -15.47 8.70
CA ALA A 251 4.51 -16.55 9.35
C ALA A 251 5.48 -15.85 10.32
N THR A 252 5.03 -15.68 11.57
CA THR A 252 5.91 -15.28 12.66
C THR A 252 7.09 -16.24 12.59
N GLY A 253 8.26 -15.70 12.29
CA GLY A 253 9.48 -16.35 11.87
C GLY A 253 9.95 -17.57 12.67
N ASP A 254 9.15 -18.60 12.65
CA ASP A 254 9.53 -19.98 12.82
C ASP A 254 8.72 -20.74 11.76
N HIS A 255 9.32 -20.95 10.58
CA HIS A 255 8.94 -22.12 9.83
C HIS A 255 9.09 -23.28 10.81
N PRO A 256 8.01 -23.97 11.21
CA PRO A 256 8.17 -25.11 12.08
C PRO A 256 9.23 -25.97 11.42
N SER A 257 10.28 -26.33 12.16
CA SER A 257 11.37 -27.11 11.61
C SER A 257 10.75 -28.37 10.99
N ILE A 258 10.60 -28.37 9.69
CA ILE A 258 10.05 -29.50 8.97
C ILE A 258 11.20 -30.53 8.93
N PRO A 259 11.03 -31.71 9.54
CA PRO A 259 12.07 -32.73 9.53
C PRO A 259 12.45 -33.12 8.10
N ALA A 260 13.70 -33.45 7.85
CA ALA A 260 14.14 -33.97 6.54
C ALA A 260 13.31 -35.19 6.09
N ALA A 261 12.76 -35.95 7.03
CA ALA A 261 11.86 -37.08 6.78
C ALA A 261 10.43 -36.70 6.42
N GLY A 262 10.14 -35.37 6.35
CA GLY A 262 8.81 -34.83 6.12
C GLY A 262 7.92 -34.91 7.36
N ILE A 263 6.85 -34.11 7.34
CA ILE A 263 5.81 -34.07 8.37
C ILE A 263 4.44 -34.26 7.70
N ALA A 264 3.52 -34.95 8.36
CA ALA A 264 2.15 -35.11 7.82
C ALA A 264 1.45 -33.74 7.71
N VAL A 265 0.68 -33.55 6.65
CA VAL A 265 -0.05 -32.30 6.34
C VAL A 265 -0.91 -31.87 7.53
N GLU A 266 -1.61 -32.80 8.17
CA GLU A 266 -2.49 -32.52 9.30
C GLU A 266 -1.72 -32.07 10.54
N VAL A 267 -0.57 -32.73 10.83
CA VAL A 267 0.28 -32.38 11.97
C VAL A 267 0.94 -31.01 11.76
N LEU A 268 1.27 -30.67 10.51
CA LEU A 268 1.81 -29.36 10.19
C LEU A 268 0.76 -28.26 10.32
N ALA A 269 -0.48 -28.53 9.89
CA ALA A 269 -1.60 -27.61 10.06
C ALA A 269 -1.89 -27.32 11.54
N GLU A 270 -1.88 -28.34 12.37
CA GLU A 270 -2.05 -28.20 13.82
C GLU A 270 -0.91 -27.39 14.46
N ARG A 271 0.35 -27.66 14.11
CA ARG A 271 1.51 -26.90 14.58
C ARG A 271 1.47 -25.40 14.20
N LEU A 272 0.93 -25.12 13.02
CA LEU A 272 0.77 -23.75 12.53
C LEU A 272 -0.51 -23.07 13.10
N GLY A 273 -1.38 -23.83 13.76
CA GLY A 273 -2.68 -23.32 14.22
C GLY A 273 -3.61 -22.92 13.07
N LEU A 274 -3.37 -23.45 11.86
CA LEU A 274 -4.13 -23.15 10.65
C LEU A 274 -5.09 -24.27 10.31
N THR A 275 -6.32 -23.94 9.90
CA THR A 275 -7.33 -24.91 9.49
C THR A 275 -7.87 -24.62 8.09
N GLY A 276 -8.33 -25.64 7.39
CA GLY A 276 -9.05 -25.54 6.12
C GLY A 276 -8.33 -24.69 5.06
N GLN A 277 -9.04 -23.69 4.52
CA GLN A 277 -8.52 -22.84 3.43
C GLN A 277 -7.29 -22.03 3.80
N ALA A 278 -7.15 -21.61 5.05
CA ALA A 278 -5.99 -20.85 5.51
C ALA A 278 -4.69 -21.68 5.41
N PHE A 279 -4.78 -22.96 5.81
CA PHE A 279 -3.64 -23.89 5.69
C PHE A 279 -3.32 -24.21 4.23
N LEU A 280 -4.31 -24.46 3.38
CA LEU A 280 -4.09 -24.71 1.95
C LEU A 280 -3.48 -23.52 1.24
N ALA A 281 -3.90 -22.29 1.59
CA ALA A 281 -3.31 -21.07 1.05
C ALA A 281 -1.86 -20.86 1.53
N TRP A 282 -1.54 -21.21 2.78
CA TRP A 282 -0.17 -21.19 3.29
C TRP A 282 0.71 -22.22 2.57
N LEU A 283 0.20 -23.44 2.43
CA LEU A 283 0.93 -24.56 1.82
C LEU A 283 1.27 -24.27 0.35
N GLY A 284 0.29 -23.85 -0.45
CA GLY A 284 0.50 -23.51 -1.85
C GLY A 284 1.50 -22.37 -2.05
N ARG A 285 1.45 -21.31 -1.19
CA ARG A 285 2.45 -20.22 -1.24
C ARG A 285 3.86 -20.71 -0.88
N SER A 286 3.97 -21.50 0.17
CA SER A 286 5.26 -22.01 0.65
C SER A 286 5.91 -22.96 -0.39
N GLU A 287 5.11 -23.68 -1.15
CA GLU A 287 5.55 -24.51 -2.25
C GLU A 287 6.01 -23.66 -3.45
N VAL A 288 5.22 -22.66 -3.86
CA VAL A 288 5.59 -21.72 -4.93
C VAL A 288 6.89 -20.96 -4.61
N LEU A 289 7.09 -20.59 -3.33
CA LEU A 289 8.32 -19.94 -2.86
C LEU A 289 9.50 -20.92 -2.68
N GLY A 290 9.29 -22.22 -2.92
CA GLY A 290 10.33 -23.23 -2.76
C GLY A 290 10.77 -23.49 -1.31
N SER A 291 10.02 -22.97 -0.33
CA SER A 291 10.32 -23.16 1.10
C SER A 291 9.86 -24.52 1.64
N VAL A 292 8.89 -25.12 0.98
CA VAL A 292 8.45 -26.50 1.23
C VAL A 292 8.19 -27.23 -0.08
N ARG A 293 8.11 -28.56 0.00
CA ARG A 293 7.71 -29.46 -1.08
C ARG A 293 6.66 -30.42 -0.55
N VAL A 294 5.58 -30.60 -1.29
CA VAL A 294 4.48 -31.51 -0.92
C VAL A 294 4.57 -32.79 -1.74
N GLU A 295 4.57 -33.94 -1.08
CA GLU A 295 4.54 -35.27 -1.72
C GLU A 295 3.47 -36.11 -1.00
N GLY A 296 2.36 -36.37 -1.68
CA GLY A 296 1.23 -37.10 -1.11
C GLY A 296 0.62 -36.38 0.10
N ASP A 297 0.63 -37.03 1.26
CA ASP A 297 0.13 -36.50 2.53
C ASP A 297 1.22 -35.88 3.42
N ARG A 298 2.41 -35.66 2.88
CA ARG A 298 3.56 -35.14 3.63
C ARG A 298 4.15 -33.87 3.03
N VAL A 299 4.64 -33.02 3.92
CA VAL A 299 5.37 -31.80 3.59
C VAL A 299 6.82 -31.97 3.98
N TYR A 300 7.72 -31.65 3.07
CA TYR A 300 9.18 -31.72 3.22
C TYR A 300 9.77 -30.30 3.19
N PRO A 301 10.96 -30.09 3.77
CA PRO A 301 11.67 -28.83 3.58
C PRO A 301 11.94 -28.59 2.10
N GLY A 302 11.81 -27.35 1.64
CA GLY A 302 12.20 -26.97 0.29
C GLY A 302 13.71 -27.13 0.10
N GLY A 303 14.14 -27.54 -1.09
CA GLY A 303 15.55 -27.51 -1.46
C GLY A 303 15.99 -26.07 -1.72
N ARG A 304 17.14 -25.66 -1.18
CA ARG A 304 17.81 -24.39 -1.56
C ARG A 304 18.33 -24.50 -2.99
#